data_8b0ddf4325ec76613887ccd75d82901c
#
_entry.id   8b0ddf4325ec76613887ccd75d82901c
#
_cell.length_a   1.000
_cell.length_b   1.000
_cell.length_c   1.000
_cell.angle_alpha   90.00
_cell.angle_beta   90.00
_cell.angle_gamma   90.00
#
_symmetry.space_group_name_H-M   'P 1'
#
loop_
_entity.id
_entity.type
_entity.pdbx_description
1 polymer ?
#
loop_
_entity_poly.entity_id
_entity_poly.type
_entity_poly.pdbx_seq_one_letter_code
_entity_poly.pdbx_strand_id
1 'polypeptide(L)'
;MRRGGRLNPVMRISLAVVAGVIIGSCEKPLTFRNILGPSPVYMDAGKHGGYKKARRSMGNIIKENLNPDGIDRRGFLKCMAWAGTGALCVMQGGVLKSFALGPGGKSDKAMKGDFAFAQISDSHIGFNKAANPDVTATLREAIAKLNALPQSPEFVLHTGDLTQLSKAEEFDTLDQSLKSVRTDRIFYVPGEHDVLNDNGVQYRERYGKDTKGDGWYSFDHKGVHFVGLVNVMNLKAGGLGSLGNDQLEWLEDDVKHLKHSTPIVIFAHIPLWTIYPEWGWGTDDSQQALSYLKKFGSVSVLNGHIHQVMQKVEGNVTFHTAMSTAFPQPAPGQAASPGPMKVPDEKLRSVLGVTDINFIRGEHTLAVVDSPLAGE
;
A
#
# COMPACT_ATOMS: atom_id res chain seq x y z
N MET A 1 -16.41 53.30 13.12
CA MET A 1 -16.69 52.57 11.86
C MET A 1 -16.22 51.14 12.01
N ARG A 2 -17.15 50.21 12.10
CA ARG A 2 -16.89 48.77 12.24
C ARG A 2 -16.77 48.15 10.85
N ARG A 3 -15.69 47.46 10.53
CA ARG A 3 -15.63 46.59 9.36
C ARG A 3 -15.64 45.12 9.83
N GLY A 4 -16.78 44.49 9.62
CA GLY A 4 -16.95 43.04 9.76
C GLY A 4 -16.36 42.33 8.54
N GLY A 5 -15.37 41.47 8.75
CA GLY A 5 -14.85 40.57 7.71
C GLY A 5 -15.83 39.41 7.50
N ARG A 6 -16.38 39.32 6.30
CA ARG A 6 -17.17 38.13 5.87
C ARG A 6 -16.22 37.01 5.48
N LEU A 7 -16.33 35.90 6.14
CA LEU A 7 -15.65 34.65 5.74
C LEU A 7 -16.20 34.17 4.38
N ASN A 8 -15.29 33.74 3.50
CA ASN A 8 -15.54 33.35 2.14
C ASN A 8 -16.44 32.07 2.10
N PRO A 9 -17.57 32.05 1.39
CA PRO A 9 -18.51 30.90 1.37
C PRO A 9 -17.90 29.60 0.83
N VAL A 10 -16.81 29.66 0.05
CA VAL A 10 -16.11 28.49 -0.48
C VAL A 10 -15.51 27.60 0.61
N MET A 11 -15.10 28.21 1.74
CA MET A 11 -14.49 27.46 2.86
C MET A 11 -15.51 26.70 3.70
N ARG A 12 -16.81 27.11 3.66
CA ARG A 12 -17.89 26.41 4.37
C ARG A 12 -18.38 25.16 3.63
N ILE A 13 -18.34 25.16 2.29
CA ILE A 13 -18.78 24.01 1.48
C ILE A 13 -17.79 22.85 1.58
N SER A 14 -16.49 23.14 1.62
CA SER A 14 -15.46 22.10 1.75
C SER A 14 -15.50 21.35 3.08
N LEU A 15 -15.84 22.04 4.19
CA LEU A 15 -15.94 21.37 5.50
C LEU A 15 -17.20 20.48 5.60
N ALA A 16 -18.30 20.90 4.98
CA ALA A 16 -19.54 20.13 5.01
C ALA A 16 -19.47 18.84 4.17
N VAL A 17 -18.77 18.88 3.02
CA VAL A 17 -18.59 17.71 2.15
C VAL A 17 -17.68 16.66 2.79
N VAL A 18 -16.61 17.08 3.46
CA VAL A 18 -15.72 16.14 4.18
C VAL A 18 -16.44 15.51 5.37
N ALA A 19 -17.23 16.26 6.11
CA ALA A 19 -18.04 15.72 7.21
C ALA A 19 -19.13 14.76 6.69
N GLY A 20 -19.77 15.06 5.56
CA GLY A 20 -20.82 14.23 4.97
C GLY A 20 -20.35 12.88 4.45
N VAL A 21 -19.16 12.81 3.85
CA VAL A 21 -18.58 11.55 3.36
C VAL A 21 -18.15 10.63 4.50
N ILE A 22 -17.63 11.18 5.60
CA ILE A 22 -17.22 10.41 6.78
C ILE A 22 -18.48 9.93 7.56
N ILE A 23 -19.53 10.76 7.65
CA ILE A 23 -20.78 10.42 8.34
C ILE A 23 -21.59 9.39 7.54
N GLY A 24 -21.56 9.46 6.20
CA GLY A 24 -22.28 8.53 5.33
C GLY A 24 -21.79 7.08 5.43
N SER A 25 -20.54 6.85 5.82
CA SER A 25 -19.98 5.51 6.06
C SER A 25 -20.34 4.93 7.43
N CYS A 26 -20.73 5.78 8.39
CA CYS A 26 -21.04 5.36 9.77
C CYS A 26 -22.53 5.43 10.13
N GLU A 27 -23.38 6.09 9.32
CA GLU A 27 -24.80 6.31 9.62
C GLU A 27 -25.76 5.20 9.15
N LYS A 28 -25.28 4.13 8.54
CA LYS A 28 -26.11 2.95 8.32
C LYS A 28 -25.71 1.86 9.30
N PRO A 29 -26.38 1.71 10.43
CA PRO A 29 -26.34 0.44 11.12
C PRO A 29 -26.91 -0.57 10.12
N LEU A 30 -26.09 -1.55 9.75
CA LEU A 30 -26.54 -2.72 9.00
C LEU A 30 -27.67 -3.36 9.79
N THR A 31 -28.90 -3.00 9.46
CA THR A 31 -30.07 -3.73 9.89
C THR A 31 -30.06 -5.05 9.13
N PHE A 32 -29.64 -6.08 9.81
CA PHE A 32 -29.68 -7.49 9.38
C PHE A 32 -31.11 -7.98 9.11
N ARG A 33 -31.98 -7.22 8.51
CA ARG A 33 -33.38 -7.58 8.26
C ARG A 33 -33.76 -7.83 6.81
N ASN A 34 -32.88 -7.61 5.86
CA ASN A 34 -33.24 -7.70 4.44
C ASN A 34 -32.51 -8.75 3.62
N ILE A 35 -31.88 -9.78 4.24
CA ILE A 35 -31.19 -10.86 3.50
C ILE A 35 -31.74 -12.25 3.82
N LEU A 36 -32.92 -12.38 4.41
CA LEU A 36 -33.54 -13.70 4.52
C LEU A 36 -34.98 -13.62 3.99
N GLY A 37 -35.15 -14.19 2.79
CA GLY A 37 -36.45 -14.56 2.26
C GLY A 37 -37.11 -15.63 3.14
N PRO A 38 -38.41 -15.89 3.00
CA PRO A 38 -39.17 -16.70 3.94
C PRO A 38 -38.78 -18.17 3.83
N SER A 39 -38.38 -18.75 4.93
CA SER A 39 -38.29 -20.22 5.08
C SER A 39 -39.36 -20.74 5.99
N PRO A 40 -39.86 -21.95 5.75
CA PRO A 40 -41.10 -22.44 6.30
C PRO A 40 -40.98 -22.91 7.75
N VAL A 41 -42.14 -22.82 8.40
CA VAL A 41 -42.48 -23.28 9.72
C VAL A 41 -42.11 -24.73 9.95
N TYR A 42 -41.47 -25.02 11.08
CA TYR A 42 -41.71 -26.26 11.82
C TYR A 42 -41.69 -25.97 13.33
N MET A 43 -42.79 -26.37 13.99
CA MET A 43 -42.93 -26.38 15.45
C MET A 43 -42.09 -27.51 16.02
N ASP A 44 -41.46 -27.32 17.16
CA ASP A 44 -41.80 -28.08 18.37
C ASP A 44 -41.16 -27.49 19.63
N ALA A 45 -41.81 -27.77 20.73
CA ALA A 45 -41.65 -27.20 22.06
C ALA A 45 -40.55 -27.90 22.87
N GLY A 46 -39.91 -27.16 23.79
CA GLY A 46 -39.20 -27.83 24.88
C GLY A 46 -38.16 -27.00 25.63
N LYS A 47 -38.59 -26.23 26.61
CA LYS A 47 -37.98 -26.00 27.95
C LYS A 47 -36.54 -25.52 28.16
N HIS A 48 -36.47 -24.44 28.92
CA HIS A 48 -35.45 -23.98 29.89
C HIS A 48 -34.25 -23.17 29.35
N GLY A 49 -34.22 -21.84 29.58
CA GLY A 49 -33.60 -21.32 30.80
C GLY A 49 -32.21 -20.77 30.51
N GLY A 50 -32.06 -19.46 30.28
CA GLY A 50 -30.73 -18.86 30.40
C GLY A 50 -30.36 -17.63 29.53
N TYR A 51 -31.20 -17.18 28.61
CA TYR A 51 -30.79 -16.13 27.65
C TYR A 51 -31.30 -14.70 27.93
N LYS A 52 -31.78 -14.39 29.16
CA LYS A 52 -32.33 -13.05 29.46
C LYS A 52 -31.34 -12.05 30.02
N LYS A 53 -30.09 -12.41 30.34
CA LYS A 53 -29.11 -11.49 30.95
C LYS A 53 -28.13 -10.81 29.98
N ALA A 54 -27.94 -11.33 28.79
CA ALA A 54 -26.98 -10.77 27.82
C ALA A 54 -27.54 -9.61 26.98
N ARG A 55 -28.88 -9.50 26.83
CA ARG A 55 -29.51 -8.47 26.00
C ARG A 55 -29.66 -7.10 26.67
N ARG A 56 -29.47 -6.97 27.99
CA ARG A 56 -29.56 -5.69 28.72
C ARG A 56 -28.27 -4.89 28.76
N SER A 57 -27.13 -5.49 28.47
CA SER A 57 -25.83 -4.83 28.56
C SER A 57 -25.41 -4.08 27.29
N MET A 58 -25.89 -4.48 26.11
CA MET A 58 -25.52 -3.81 24.84
C MET A 58 -26.30 -2.54 24.53
N GLY A 59 -27.52 -2.39 25.08
CA GLY A 59 -28.36 -1.22 24.83
C GLY A 59 -27.97 0.04 25.63
N ASN A 60 -27.25 -0.12 26.73
CA ASN A 60 -26.92 1.02 27.60
C ASN A 60 -25.53 1.63 27.31
N ILE A 61 -24.64 0.92 26.63
CA ILE A 61 -23.31 1.43 26.31
C ILE A 61 -23.36 2.51 25.22
N ILE A 62 -24.38 2.50 24.36
CA ILE A 62 -24.52 3.48 23.26
C ILE A 62 -25.10 4.82 23.75
N LYS A 63 -25.80 4.85 24.88
CA LYS A 63 -26.48 6.07 25.35
C LYS A 63 -25.66 6.99 26.25
N GLU A 64 -24.55 6.53 26.78
CA GLU A 64 -23.78 7.31 27.78
C GLU A 64 -22.60 8.13 27.24
N ASN A 65 -22.32 8.10 25.92
CA ASN A 65 -21.17 8.77 25.32
C ASN A 65 -21.47 9.74 24.18
N LEU A 66 -22.72 10.14 24.01
CA LEU A 66 -23.09 11.14 23.01
C LEU A 66 -22.79 12.54 23.53
N ASN A 67 -21.99 13.31 22.79
CA ASN A 67 -21.83 14.74 23.02
C ASN A 67 -23.15 15.47 22.69
N PRO A 68 -23.33 16.76 23.08
CA PRO A 68 -24.53 17.54 22.80
C PRO A 68 -24.88 17.65 21.30
N ASP A 69 -23.91 17.36 20.42
CA ASP A 69 -24.05 17.30 18.96
C ASP A 69 -24.50 15.93 18.42
N GLY A 70 -24.74 14.95 19.31
CA GLY A 70 -25.19 13.60 18.92
C GLY A 70 -24.06 12.69 18.38
N ILE A 71 -22.80 13.11 18.41
CA ILE A 71 -21.67 12.39 17.83
C ILE A 71 -20.88 11.65 18.91
N ASP A 72 -20.86 10.31 18.87
CA ASP A 72 -19.98 9.49 19.72
C ASP A 72 -18.53 9.48 19.18
N ARG A 73 -17.78 10.54 19.56
CA ARG A 73 -16.36 10.67 19.13
C ARG A 73 -15.44 9.61 19.74
N ARG A 74 -15.79 9.06 20.91
CA ARG A 74 -15.01 7.95 21.51
C ARG A 74 -15.31 6.62 20.87
N GLY A 75 -16.56 6.35 20.53
CA GLY A 75 -16.96 5.18 19.77
C GLY A 75 -16.37 5.21 18.36
N PHE A 76 -16.34 6.39 17.73
CA PHE A 76 -15.69 6.61 16.44
C PHE A 76 -14.18 6.31 16.49
N LEU A 77 -13.44 6.84 17.48
CA LEU A 77 -12.02 6.56 17.66
C LEU A 77 -11.73 5.10 18.00
N LYS A 78 -12.61 4.43 18.78
CA LYS A 78 -12.51 2.98 19.02
C LYS A 78 -12.80 2.16 17.78
N CYS A 79 -13.75 2.58 16.94
CA CYS A 79 -14.06 1.93 15.67
C CYS A 79 -12.88 2.06 14.69
N MET A 80 -12.22 3.23 14.67
CA MET A 80 -10.99 3.47 13.87
C MET A 80 -9.82 2.61 14.36
N ALA A 81 -9.62 2.50 15.66
CA ALA A 81 -8.58 1.64 16.25
C ALA A 81 -8.88 0.14 15.99
N TRP A 82 -10.15 -0.25 15.96
CA TRP A 82 -10.56 -1.64 15.68
C TRP A 82 -10.46 -1.98 14.20
N ALA A 83 -10.60 -0.99 13.30
CA ALA A 83 -10.42 -1.19 11.86
C ALA A 83 -8.95 -1.34 11.45
N GLY A 84 -8.01 -1.30 12.39
CA GLY A 84 -6.58 -1.52 12.12
C GLY A 84 -5.91 -0.41 11.29
N THR A 85 -6.61 0.69 11.05
CA THR A 85 -6.05 1.84 10.35
C THR A 85 -5.53 2.85 11.37
N GLY A 86 -4.29 2.67 11.82
CA GLY A 86 -3.57 3.66 12.63
C GLY A 86 -3.19 4.93 11.87
N ALA A 87 -3.77 5.18 10.69
CA ALA A 87 -3.47 6.34 9.88
C ALA A 87 -4.70 7.25 9.72
N LEU A 88 -4.56 8.51 10.13
CA LEU A 88 -5.51 9.58 9.82
C LEU A 88 -5.05 10.25 8.51
N CYS A 89 -5.84 10.11 7.45
CA CYS A 89 -5.59 10.82 6.20
C CYS A 89 -6.27 12.19 6.24
N VAL A 90 -5.49 13.27 6.16
CA VAL A 90 -6.00 14.65 6.10
C VAL A 90 -5.57 15.28 4.78
N MET A 91 -6.52 15.82 4.03
CA MET A 91 -6.22 16.67 2.86
C MET A 91 -5.87 18.08 3.31
N GLN A 92 -4.63 18.49 3.13
CA GLN A 92 -4.17 19.85 3.40
C GLN A 92 -3.52 20.42 2.14
N GLY A 93 -4.15 21.44 1.57
CA GLY A 93 -3.64 22.10 0.36
C GLY A 93 -3.67 21.25 -0.91
N GLY A 94 -4.58 20.25 -1.01
CA GLY A 94 -4.67 19.34 -2.16
C GLY A 94 -3.72 18.12 -2.08
N VAL A 95 -2.94 18.01 -1.01
CA VAL A 95 -2.06 16.86 -0.74
C VAL A 95 -2.64 16.02 0.38
N LEU A 96 -2.75 14.71 0.15
CA LEU A 96 -3.15 13.75 1.18
C LEU A 96 -1.97 13.57 2.15
N LYS A 97 -2.11 14.01 3.40
CA LYS A 97 -1.15 13.71 4.46
C LYS A 97 -1.72 12.60 5.33
N SER A 98 -1.00 11.51 5.45
CA SER A 98 -1.29 10.44 6.40
C SER A 98 -0.52 10.66 7.68
N PHE A 99 -1.21 10.59 8.82
CA PHE A 99 -0.59 10.63 10.14
C PHE A 99 -0.84 9.29 10.83
N ALA A 100 0.22 8.63 11.26
CA ALA A 100 0.09 7.45 12.11
C ALA A 100 -0.55 7.85 13.44
N LEU A 101 -1.70 7.31 13.76
CA LEU A 101 -2.32 7.41 15.07
C LEU A 101 -1.79 6.26 15.95
N GLY A 102 -0.51 6.32 16.29
CA GLY A 102 0.02 5.53 17.40
C GLY A 102 -0.31 6.23 18.74
N PRO A 103 -0.54 5.49 19.83
CA PRO A 103 -0.52 6.11 21.13
C PRO A 103 0.85 6.77 21.29
N GLY A 104 0.89 8.09 21.50
CA GLY A 104 2.11 8.87 21.72
C GLY A 104 2.85 8.37 22.96
N GLY A 105 3.50 7.25 22.83
CA GLY A 105 4.40 6.64 23.79
C GLY A 105 5.82 6.75 23.22
N LYS A 106 6.70 7.32 24.01
CA LYS A 106 8.16 7.28 23.82
C LYS A 106 8.56 5.91 23.31
N SER A 107 9.45 5.86 22.33
CA SER A 107 10.03 4.65 21.75
C SER A 107 10.46 3.71 22.87
N ASP A 108 9.57 2.83 23.26
CA ASP A 108 9.94 1.71 24.13
C ASP A 108 10.78 0.76 23.28
N LYS A 109 11.83 0.24 23.89
CA LYS A 109 12.80 -0.67 23.29
C LYS A 109 12.14 -1.62 22.31
N ALA A 110 12.58 -1.58 21.03
CA ALA A 110 12.13 -2.49 20.00
C ALA A 110 12.01 -3.91 20.58
N MET A 111 10.82 -4.51 20.50
CA MET A 111 10.63 -5.85 21.04
C MET A 111 11.43 -6.83 20.18
N LYS A 112 11.95 -7.90 20.80
CA LYS A 112 12.70 -8.91 20.06
C LYS A 112 11.83 -9.50 18.96
N GLY A 113 12.13 -9.15 17.71
CA GLY A 113 11.37 -9.56 16.50
C GLY A 113 10.72 -8.42 15.73
N ASP A 114 10.72 -7.18 16.27
CA ASP A 114 10.34 -6.01 15.49
C ASP A 114 11.47 -5.64 14.50
N PHE A 115 11.11 -5.08 13.36
CA PHE A 115 12.07 -4.60 12.37
C PHE A 115 11.45 -3.56 11.46
N ALA A 116 12.30 -2.75 10.84
CA ALA A 116 11.93 -1.83 9.77
C ALA A 116 12.57 -2.27 8.45
N PHE A 117 11.87 -2.04 7.37
CA PHE A 117 12.37 -2.11 6.02
C PHE A 117 11.81 -0.94 5.20
N ALA A 118 12.37 -0.68 4.04
CA ALA A 118 11.88 0.42 3.23
C ALA A 118 11.51 -0.07 1.82
N GLN A 119 10.67 0.71 1.14
CA GLN A 119 10.36 0.51 -0.26
C GLN A 119 10.74 1.76 -1.06
N ILE A 120 11.38 1.54 -2.20
CA ILE A 120 11.52 2.49 -3.30
C ILE A 120 10.99 1.85 -4.57
N SER A 121 10.58 2.66 -5.53
CA SER A 121 9.99 2.17 -6.77
C SER A 121 10.23 3.13 -7.92
N ASP A 122 10.17 2.60 -9.13
CA ASP A 122 10.05 3.39 -10.35
C ASP A 122 11.17 4.44 -10.47
N SER A 123 12.42 3.97 -10.42
CA SER A 123 13.59 4.84 -10.51
C SER A 123 13.88 5.30 -11.94
N HIS A 124 13.44 4.55 -12.95
CA HIS A 124 13.54 4.86 -14.37
C HIS A 124 14.88 5.45 -14.78
N ILE A 125 15.99 4.89 -14.31
CA ILE A 125 17.33 5.37 -14.67
C ILE A 125 17.49 5.36 -16.18
N GLY A 126 17.89 6.50 -16.75
CA GLY A 126 17.93 6.74 -18.19
C GLY A 126 16.81 7.66 -18.70
N PHE A 127 15.75 7.89 -17.92
CA PHE A 127 14.75 8.91 -18.26
C PHE A 127 15.33 10.32 -18.08
N ASN A 128 15.09 11.20 -19.07
CA ASN A 128 15.66 12.56 -19.11
C ASN A 128 14.73 13.57 -19.82
N LYS A 129 13.40 13.41 -19.66
CA LYS A 129 12.43 14.29 -20.33
C LYS A 129 11.87 15.34 -19.35
N ALA A 130 10.96 16.19 -19.86
CA ALA A 130 10.43 17.37 -19.17
C ALA A 130 9.75 17.07 -17.81
N ALA A 131 9.30 15.84 -17.54
CA ALA A 131 8.72 15.48 -16.25
C ALA A 131 9.78 15.43 -15.13
N ASN A 132 10.99 14.96 -15.45
CA ASN A 132 12.17 15.03 -14.61
C ASN A 132 13.42 14.90 -15.51
N PRO A 133 14.22 15.93 -15.69
CA PRO A 133 15.40 15.85 -16.54
C PRO A 133 16.59 15.11 -15.90
N ASP A 134 16.56 14.85 -14.59
CA ASP A 134 17.62 14.14 -13.85
C ASP A 134 17.05 13.22 -12.78
N VAL A 135 16.60 12.05 -13.21
CA VAL A 135 16.08 11.00 -12.30
C VAL A 135 17.17 10.41 -11.41
N THR A 136 18.45 10.51 -11.82
CA THR A 136 19.55 10.04 -10.99
C THR A 136 19.75 10.94 -9.77
N ALA A 137 19.56 12.26 -9.93
CA ALA A 137 19.59 13.18 -8.79
C ALA A 137 18.44 12.88 -7.81
N THR A 138 17.22 12.70 -8.29
CA THR A 138 16.08 12.40 -7.40
C THR A 138 16.21 11.03 -6.74
N LEU A 139 16.79 10.01 -7.39
CA LEU A 139 17.13 8.74 -6.75
C LEU A 139 18.16 8.93 -5.63
N ARG A 140 19.18 9.75 -5.82
CA ARG A 140 20.16 10.07 -4.76
C ARG A 140 19.51 10.78 -3.57
N GLU A 141 18.57 11.68 -3.82
CA GLU A 141 17.77 12.32 -2.75
C GLU A 141 16.92 11.30 -2.01
N ALA A 142 16.30 10.34 -2.72
CA ALA A 142 15.55 9.25 -2.11
C ALA A 142 16.46 8.37 -1.21
N ILE A 143 17.65 8.02 -1.68
CA ILE A 143 18.63 7.27 -0.89
C ILE A 143 19.10 8.07 0.34
N ALA A 144 19.34 9.38 0.20
CA ALA A 144 19.69 10.22 1.34
C ALA A 144 18.57 10.23 2.38
N LYS A 145 17.32 10.28 1.95
CA LYS A 145 16.15 10.21 2.83
C LYS A 145 16.02 8.85 3.51
N LEU A 146 16.20 7.75 2.79
CA LEU A 146 16.26 6.40 3.38
C LEU A 146 17.32 6.30 4.47
N ASN A 147 18.51 6.84 4.19
CA ASN A 147 19.64 6.83 5.12
C ASN A 147 19.42 7.74 6.35
N ALA A 148 18.45 8.64 6.29
CA ALA A 148 18.08 9.56 7.37
C ALA A 148 16.84 9.11 8.15
N LEU A 149 16.24 7.97 7.82
CA LEU A 149 15.10 7.44 8.56
C LEU A 149 15.45 7.24 10.04
N PRO A 150 14.51 7.53 10.97
CA PRO A 150 14.75 7.39 12.43
C PRO A 150 15.17 5.98 12.82
N GLN A 151 14.62 4.97 12.18
CA GLN A 151 15.03 3.58 12.28
C GLN A 151 15.66 3.15 10.95
N SER A 152 16.92 2.75 10.98
CA SER A 152 17.60 2.24 9.77
C SER A 152 16.88 0.99 9.27
N PRO A 153 16.49 0.93 8.00
CA PRO A 153 15.88 -0.26 7.42
C PRO A 153 16.88 -1.42 7.39
N GLU A 154 16.43 -2.61 7.76
CA GLU A 154 17.25 -3.83 7.70
C GLU A 154 17.47 -4.30 6.26
N PHE A 155 16.58 -3.91 5.35
CA PHE A 155 16.68 -4.10 3.91
C PHE A 155 15.78 -3.11 3.17
N VAL A 156 15.96 -3.03 1.86
CA VAL A 156 15.12 -2.23 0.95
C VAL A 156 14.47 -3.16 -0.06
N LEU A 157 13.20 -2.92 -0.39
CA LEU A 157 12.52 -3.49 -1.54
C LEU A 157 12.52 -2.45 -2.67
N HIS A 158 12.98 -2.82 -3.86
CA HIS A 158 12.80 -2.05 -5.08
C HIS A 158 11.72 -2.72 -5.94
N THR A 159 10.57 -2.08 -6.05
CA THR A 159 9.37 -2.68 -6.65
C THR A 159 9.23 -2.41 -8.15
N GLY A 160 10.36 -2.43 -8.87
CA GLY A 160 10.38 -2.45 -10.34
C GLY A 160 10.56 -1.09 -11.00
N ASP A 161 10.66 -1.12 -12.32
CA ASP A 161 11.03 0.00 -13.17
C ASP A 161 12.32 0.70 -12.69
N LEU A 162 13.36 -0.15 -12.56
CA LEU A 162 14.69 0.24 -12.15
C LEU A 162 15.32 1.15 -13.20
N THR A 163 15.13 0.77 -14.47
CA THR A 163 15.70 1.40 -15.66
C THR A 163 14.59 1.93 -16.57
N GLN A 164 14.94 2.78 -17.53
CA GLN A 164 13.98 3.31 -18.51
C GLN A 164 13.84 2.41 -19.75
N LEU A 165 14.92 1.81 -20.20
CA LEU A 165 14.97 1.05 -21.46
C LEU A 165 15.76 -0.27 -21.32
N SER A 166 15.92 -0.79 -20.12
CA SER A 166 16.70 -2.01 -19.81
C SER A 166 18.09 -2.08 -20.45
N LYS A 167 18.78 -0.94 -20.57
CA LYS A 167 20.14 -0.89 -21.08
C LYS A 167 21.17 -1.18 -20.00
N ALA A 168 22.31 -1.79 -20.39
CA ALA A 168 23.39 -2.12 -19.46
C ALA A 168 23.86 -0.90 -18.66
N GLU A 169 24.08 0.23 -19.33
CA GLU A 169 24.53 1.48 -18.70
C GLU A 169 23.51 2.08 -17.72
N GLU A 170 22.21 1.82 -17.93
CA GLU A 170 21.16 2.25 -17.01
C GLU A 170 21.21 1.41 -15.72
N PHE A 171 21.34 0.10 -15.85
CA PHE A 171 21.56 -0.79 -14.70
C PHE A 171 22.86 -0.46 -13.95
N ASP A 172 23.96 -0.21 -14.67
CA ASP A 172 25.25 0.15 -14.05
C ASP A 172 25.14 1.45 -13.24
N THR A 173 24.39 2.43 -13.74
CA THR A 173 24.13 3.72 -13.06
C THR A 173 23.27 3.51 -11.83
N LEU A 174 22.24 2.66 -11.92
CA LEU A 174 21.42 2.28 -10.77
C LEU A 174 22.26 1.61 -9.69
N ASP A 175 23.02 0.56 -10.06
CA ASP A 175 23.86 -0.19 -9.12
C ASP A 175 24.87 0.73 -8.43
N GLN A 176 25.47 1.65 -9.18
CA GLN A 176 26.40 2.63 -8.60
C GLN A 176 25.70 3.57 -7.61
N SER A 177 24.46 3.99 -7.89
CA SER A 177 23.69 4.86 -7.01
C SER A 177 23.29 4.14 -5.73
N LEU A 178 22.82 2.90 -5.84
CA LEU A 178 22.36 2.09 -4.71
C LEU A 178 23.47 1.65 -3.75
N LYS A 179 24.76 1.69 -4.14
CA LYS A 179 25.89 1.47 -3.22
C LYS A 179 25.94 2.44 -2.04
N SER A 180 25.27 3.59 -2.15
CA SER A 180 25.20 4.56 -1.06
C SER A 180 24.06 4.33 -0.07
N VAL A 181 23.21 3.33 -0.28
CA VAL A 181 22.21 2.90 0.70
C VAL A 181 22.92 2.24 1.89
N ARG A 182 22.53 2.59 3.12
CA ARG A 182 23.16 2.09 4.36
C ARG A 182 22.69 0.70 4.79
N THR A 183 22.22 -0.11 3.86
CA THR A 183 21.93 -1.52 4.09
C THR A 183 22.54 -2.35 2.96
N ASP A 184 23.11 -3.51 3.29
CA ASP A 184 23.72 -4.40 2.32
C ASP A 184 22.69 -5.29 1.60
N ARG A 185 21.40 -5.16 1.93
CA ARG A 185 20.34 -6.04 1.44
C ARG A 185 19.30 -5.22 0.70
N ILE A 186 19.27 -5.36 -0.61
CA ILE A 186 18.20 -4.83 -1.47
C ILE A 186 17.60 -6.01 -2.23
N PHE A 187 16.29 -6.13 -2.17
CA PHE A 187 15.52 -7.12 -2.89
C PHE A 187 14.78 -6.44 -4.04
N TYR A 188 14.72 -7.09 -5.19
CA TYR A 188 14.22 -6.51 -6.41
C TYR A 188 13.10 -7.36 -7.01
N VAL A 189 12.16 -6.74 -7.70
CA VAL A 189 11.33 -7.32 -8.74
C VAL A 189 11.42 -6.43 -9.97
N PRO A 190 11.34 -6.96 -11.20
CA PRO A 190 11.40 -6.13 -12.39
C PRO A 190 10.09 -5.40 -12.62
N GLY A 191 10.18 -4.20 -13.24
CA GLY A 191 9.08 -3.58 -13.93
C GLY A 191 9.12 -3.86 -15.44
N GLU A 192 8.11 -3.41 -16.17
CA GLU A 192 8.05 -3.61 -17.62
C GLU A 192 9.19 -2.93 -18.37
N HIS A 193 9.69 -1.81 -17.84
CA HIS A 193 10.82 -1.10 -18.39
C HIS A 193 12.15 -1.84 -18.25
N ASP A 194 12.26 -2.78 -17.31
CA ASP A 194 13.48 -3.57 -17.05
C ASP A 194 13.64 -4.78 -17.98
N VAL A 195 12.61 -5.08 -18.77
CA VAL A 195 12.57 -6.28 -19.62
C VAL A 195 12.43 -5.96 -21.11
N LEU A 196 12.43 -4.68 -21.49
CA LEU A 196 12.10 -4.22 -22.86
C LEU A 196 13.08 -4.73 -23.92
N ASN A 197 14.41 -4.69 -23.70
CA ASN A 197 15.39 -4.96 -24.74
C ASN A 197 15.69 -6.43 -24.95
N ASP A 198 15.68 -7.23 -23.88
CA ASP A 198 16.23 -8.59 -23.88
C ASP A 198 15.34 -9.59 -23.13
N ASN A 199 14.07 -9.23 -22.94
CA ASN A 199 13.13 -10.05 -22.18
C ASN A 199 13.65 -10.38 -20.77
N GLY A 200 14.28 -9.38 -20.13
CA GLY A 200 14.76 -9.43 -18.74
C GLY A 200 16.03 -10.27 -18.51
N VAL A 201 16.79 -10.59 -19.55
CA VAL A 201 18.06 -11.34 -19.40
C VAL A 201 19.02 -10.57 -18.51
N GLN A 202 19.30 -9.28 -18.82
CA GLN A 202 20.22 -8.45 -18.02
C GLN A 202 19.72 -8.25 -16.59
N TYR A 203 18.41 -8.10 -16.38
CA TYR A 203 17.83 -8.04 -15.05
C TYR A 203 18.13 -9.32 -14.27
N ARG A 204 17.83 -10.49 -14.83
CA ARG A 204 18.07 -11.79 -14.16
C ARG A 204 19.55 -12.09 -13.94
N GLU A 205 20.44 -11.70 -14.83
CA GLU A 205 21.89 -11.85 -14.64
C GLU A 205 22.41 -11.04 -13.44
N ARG A 206 21.84 -9.86 -13.17
CA ARG A 206 22.24 -8.97 -12.08
C ARG A 206 21.57 -9.30 -10.75
N TYR A 207 20.26 -9.53 -10.78
CA TYR A 207 19.41 -9.63 -9.57
C TYR A 207 18.73 -10.99 -9.42
N GLY A 208 18.78 -11.85 -10.41
CA GLY A 208 18.07 -13.12 -10.45
C GLY A 208 18.78 -14.29 -9.76
N LYS A 209 19.91 -14.06 -9.07
CA LYS A 209 20.58 -15.12 -8.34
C LYS A 209 19.62 -15.71 -7.28
N ASP A 210 19.52 -17.04 -7.27
CA ASP A 210 18.67 -17.81 -6.36
C ASP A 210 17.15 -17.61 -6.56
N THR A 211 16.73 -16.94 -7.64
CA THR A 211 15.33 -16.81 -8.03
C THR A 211 14.85 -18.02 -8.84
N LYS A 212 13.54 -18.09 -9.10
CA LYS A 212 12.87 -19.11 -9.92
C LYS A 212 12.30 -18.48 -11.18
N GLY A 213 12.11 -19.28 -12.23
CA GLY A 213 11.50 -18.88 -13.49
C GLY A 213 12.04 -17.55 -14.02
N ASP A 214 11.18 -16.59 -14.22
CA ASP A 214 11.52 -15.27 -14.73
C ASP A 214 12.01 -14.29 -13.63
N GLY A 215 12.32 -14.78 -12.45
CA GLY A 215 12.92 -13.97 -11.38
C GLY A 215 12.08 -13.87 -10.11
N TRP A 216 11.03 -14.69 -9.93
CA TRP A 216 10.25 -14.71 -8.68
C TRP A 216 10.96 -15.52 -7.59
N TYR A 217 10.69 -15.19 -6.33
CA TYR A 217 11.33 -15.81 -5.17
C TYR A 217 10.59 -15.50 -3.86
N SER A 218 10.98 -16.21 -2.80
CA SER A 218 10.54 -15.90 -1.44
C SER A 218 11.70 -15.96 -0.45
N PHE A 219 11.52 -15.32 0.69
CA PHE A 219 12.45 -15.41 1.81
C PHE A 219 11.73 -15.13 3.14
N ASP A 220 12.29 -15.67 4.22
CA ASP A 220 11.80 -15.40 5.57
C ASP A 220 12.67 -14.37 6.28
N HIS A 221 12.03 -13.44 6.96
CA HIS A 221 12.73 -12.48 7.80
C HIS A 221 11.98 -12.26 9.12
N LYS A 222 12.60 -12.62 10.25
CA LYS A 222 12.07 -12.48 11.61
C LYS A 222 10.64 -12.98 11.80
N GLY A 223 10.25 -14.04 11.08
CA GLY A 223 8.95 -14.67 11.18
C GLY A 223 7.87 -14.11 10.26
N VAL A 224 8.23 -13.20 9.37
CA VAL A 224 7.43 -12.74 8.23
C VAL A 224 7.92 -13.42 6.97
N HIS A 225 7.01 -13.87 6.13
CA HIS A 225 7.30 -14.48 4.84
C HIS A 225 7.12 -13.47 3.73
N PHE A 226 8.18 -13.22 2.96
CA PHE A 226 8.23 -12.27 1.85
C PHE A 226 8.23 -13.00 0.53
N VAL A 227 7.42 -12.53 -0.42
CA VAL A 227 7.29 -13.13 -1.76
C VAL A 227 7.41 -12.05 -2.81
N GLY A 228 8.47 -12.11 -3.61
CA GLY A 228 8.67 -11.27 -4.80
C GLY A 228 8.07 -11.92 -6.03
N LEU A 229 7.05 -11.31 -6.62
CA LEU A 229 6.36 -11.81 -7.82
C LEU A 229 6.74 -10.98 -9.05
N VAL A 230 6.82 -11.65 -10.20
CA VAL A 230 7.10 -11.04 -11.51
C VAL A 230 5.85 -11.08 -12.36
N ASN A 231 5.30 -9.92 -12.72
CA ASN A 231 4.05 -9.83 -13.47
C ASN A 231 4.15 -8.98 -14.74
N VAL A 232 5.38 -8.77 -15.24
CA VAL A 232 5.67 -7.88 -16.39
C VAL A 232 6.14 -8.62 -17.63
N MET A 233 6.39 -9.95 -17.56
CA MET A 233 6.96 -10.71 -18.68
C MET A 233 5.94 -11.00 -19.78
N ASN A 234 4.65 -11.14 -19.44
CA ASN A 234 3.60 -11.54 -20.36
C ASN A 234 2.38 -10.63 -20.22
N LEU A 235 2.56 -9.35 -20.54
CA LEU A 235 1.50 -8.36 -20.42
C LEU A 235 0.29 -8.74 -21.28
N LYS A 236 -0.90 -8.54 -20.72
CA LYS A 236 -2.18 -8.76 -21.41
C LYS A 236 -2.62 -7.51 -22.14
N ALA A 237 -3.76 -7.59 -22.80
CA ALA A 237 -4.36 -6.45 -23.51
C ALA A 237 -4.48 -5.24 -22.58
N GLY A 238 -4.14 -4.06 -23.08
CA GLY A 238 -4.13 -2.82 -22.31
C GLY A 238 -2.92 -2.64 -21.39
N GLY A 239 -1.96 -3.57 -21.38
CA GLY A 239 -0.77 -3.50 -20.52
C GLY A 239 -0.96 -4.11 -19.14
N LEU A 240 -2.05 -4.84 -18.89
CA LEU A 240 -2.26 -5.54 -17.62
C LEU A 240 -1.16 -6.57 -17.35
N GLY A 241 -0.69 -6.62 -16.12
CA GLY A 241 0.26 -7.62 -15.66
C GLY A 241 -0.32 -9.04 -15.70
N SER A 242 0.56 -10.03 -15.71
CA SER A 242 0.19 -11.45 -15.60
C SER A 242 1.31 -12.22 -14.91
N LEU A 243 0.94 -13.04 -13.92
CA LEU A 243 1.87 -13.94 -13.21
C LEU A 243 2.15 -15.20 -14.05
N GLY A 244 1.13 -15.74 -14.70
CA GLY A 244 1.19 -16.99 -15.43
C GLY A 244 1.11 -18.24 -14.56
N ASN A 245 0.82 -19.38 -15.19
CA ASN A 245 0.52 -20.61 -14.46
C ASN A 245 1.71 -21.13 -13.62
N ASP A 246 2.92 -21.14 -14.18
CA ASP A 246 4.10 -21.69 -13.50
C ASP A 246 4.39 -20.94 -12.19
N GLN A 247 4.25 -19.60 -12.20
CA GLN A 247 4.43 -18.78 -11.01
C GLN A 247 3.28 -18.93 -10.01
N LEU A 248 2.06 -19.07 -10.51
CA LEU A 248 0.88 -19.30 -9.65
C LEU A 248 0.97 -20.67 -8.93
N GLU A 249 1.35 -21.73 -9.63
CA GLU A 249 1.59 -23.05 -9.02
C GLU A 249 2.72 -23.00 -8.00
N TRP A 250 3.83 -22.30 -8.35
CA TRP A 250 4.92 -22.10 -7.41
C TRP A 250 4.47 -21.32 -6.17
N LEU A 251 3.70 -20.25 -6.31
CA LEU A 251 3.20 -19.47 -5.18
C LEU A 251 2.29 -20.31 -4.28
N GLU A 252 1.39 -21.11 -4.85
CA GLU A 252 0.55 -22.02 -4.08
C GLU A 252 1.41 -22.99 -3.27
N ASP A 253 2.42 -23.60 -3.90
CA ASP A 253 3.33 -24.52 -3.27
C ASP A 253 4.18 -23.88 -2.16
N ASP A 254 4.66 -22.68 -2.38
CA ASP A 254 5.49 -21.92 -1.45
C ASP A 254 4.72 -21.61 -0.15
N VAL A 255 3.45 -21.16 -0.28
CA VAL A 255 2.67 -20.77 0.89
C VAL A 255 1.85 -21.89 1.53
N LYS A 256 1.63 -23.04 0.85
CA LYS A 256 0.69 -24.07 1.32
C LYS A 256 1.01 -24.65 2.70
N HIS A 257 2.29 -24.72 3.05
CA HIS A 257 2.78 -25.31 4.31
C HIS A 257 2.95 -24.30 5.44
N LEU A 258 2.80 -23.00 5.16
CA LEU A 258 2.93 -21.96 6.16
C LEU A 258 1.74 -21.98 7.14
N LYS A 259 2.00 -21.59 8.38
CA LYS A 259 0.95 -21.43 9.39
C LYS A 259 0.04 -20.26 9.03
N HIS A 260 -1.26 -20.38 9.29
CA HIS A 260 -2.22 -19.30 9.04
C HIS A 260 -1.90 -18.00 9.79
N SER A 261 -1.15 -18.10 10.89
CA SER A 261 -0.67 -16.96 11.67
C SER A 261 0.63 -16.34 11.16
N THR A 262 1.25 -16.88 10.09
CA THR A 262 2.44 -16.29 9.48
C THR A 262 2.03 -15.04 8.70
N PRO A 263 2.56 -13.85 9.03
CA PRO A 263 2.35 -12.66 8.23
C PRO A 263 3.02 -12.82 6.86
N ILE A 264 2.32 -12.43 5.81
CA ILE A 264 2.80 -12.52 4.42
C ILE A 264 2.97 -11.11 3.86
N VAL A 265 4.10 -10.86 3.22
CA VAL A 265 4.34 -9.64 2.43
C VAL A 265 4.60 -10.04 0.99
N ILE A 266 3.70 -9.66 0.10
CA ILE A 266 3.87 -9.81 -1.34
C ILE A 266 4.39 -8.49 -1.89
N PHE A 267 5.38 -8.54 -2.79
CA PHE A 267 5.79 -7.38 -3.55
C PHE A 267 5.91 -7.73 -5.03
N ALA A 268 5.38 -6.88 -5.88
CA ALA A 268 5.37 -7.00 -7.32
C ALA A 268 5.32 -5.61 -7.94
N HIS A 269 5.67 -5.46 -9.21
CA HIS A 269 5.64 -4.15 -9.84
C HIS A 269 4.21 -3.67 -10.07
N ILE A 270 3.48 -4.29 -10.99
CA ILE A 270 2.10 -3.91 -11.33
C ILE A 270 1.16 -4.31 -10.18
N PRO A 271 0.22 -3.45 -9.77
CA PRO A 271 -0.71 -3.74 -8.69
C PRO A 271 -1.45 -5.08 -8.85
N LEU A 272 -1.54 -5.85 -7.75
CA LEU A 272 -2.31 -7.11 -7.71
C LEU A 272 -3.82 -6.90 -7.56
N TRP A 273 -4.31 -5.68 -7.67
CA TRP A 273 -5.74 -5.38 -7.82
C TRP A 273 -5.93 -4.45 -9.00
N THR A 274 -7.07 -4.57 -9.67
CA THR A 274 -7.38 -3.70 -10.79
C THR A 274 -7.76 -2.32 -10.31
N ILE A 275 -6.93 -1.32 -10.63
CA ILE A 275 -7.16 0.09 -10.30
C ILE A 275 -7.81 0.79 -11.51
N TYR A 276 -7.15 0.69 -12.66
CA TYR A 276 -7.60 1.31 -13.90
C TYR A 276 -7.11 0.48 -15.11
N PRO A 277 -7.91 -0.50 -15.59
CA PRO A 277 -7.47 -1.48 -16.58
C PRO A 277 -7.14 -0.86 -17.93
N GLU A 278 -7.76 0.27 -18.27
CA GLU A 278 -7.50 1.01 -19.51
C GLU A 278 -6.07 1.53 -19.62
N TRP A 279 -5.37 1.65 -18.48
CA TRP A 279 -3.96 2.06 -18.39
C TRP A 279 -3.02 0.93 -17.98
N GLY A 280 -3.48 -0.30 -17.95
CA GLY A 280 -2.68 -1.43 -17.50
C GLY A 280 -2.48 -1.50 -15.98
N TRP A 281 -3.23 -0.71 -15.21
CA TRP A 281 -3.08 -0.64 -13.76
C TRP A 281 -3.81 -1.77 -13.05
N GLY A 282 -3.25 -2.95 -13.15
CA GLY A 282 -3.75 -4.16 -12.52
C GLY A 282 -3.12 -5.42 -13.10
N THR A 283 -3.30 -6.55 -12.42
CA THR A 283 -2.80 -7.86 -12.82
C THR A 283 -3.98 -8.79 -13.10
N ASP A 284 -4.02 -9.35 -14.31
CA ASP A 284 -5.16 -10.09 -14.87
C ASP A 284 -5.53 -11.34 -14.04
N ASP A 285 -4.53 -12.11 -13.67
CA ASP A 285 -4.66 -13.36 -12.91
C ASP A 285 -4.47 -13.22 -11.39
N SER A 286 -4.48 -11.98 -10.87
CA SER A 286 -4.27 -11.67 -9.46
C SER A 286 -5.27 -12.32 -8.51
N GLN A 287 -6.51 -12.54 -8.94
CA GLN A 287 -7.53 -13.18 -8.11
C GLN A 287 -7.17 -14.61 -7.73
N GLN A 288 -6.49 -15.34 -8.63
CA GLN A 288 -6.00 -16.68 -8.34
C GLN A 288 -4.88 -16.61 -7.29
N ALA A 289 -3.88 -15.76 -7.47
CA ALA A 289 -2.81 -15.56 -6.48
C ALA A 289 -3.36 -15.18 -5.11
N LEU A 290 -4.28 -14.21 -5.05
CA LEU A 290 -4.90 -13.77 -3.80
C LEU A 290 -5.74 -14.87 -3.14
N SER A 291 -6.29 -15.81 -3.92
CA SER A 291 -7.07 -16.94 -3.38
C SER A 291 -6.23 -17.85 -2.48
N TYR A 292 -4.96 -18.08 -2.80
CA TYR A 292 -4.01 -18.85 -2.00
C TYR A 292 -3.67 -18.20 -0.66
N LEU A 293 -3.82 -16.87 -0.60
CA LEU A 293 -3.47 -16.03 0.56
C LEU A 293 -4.65 -15.83 1.55
N LYS A 294 -5.87 -16.22 1.19
CA LYS A 294 -7.07 -16.03 2.03
C LYS A 294 -7.01 -16.69 3.40
N LYS A 295 -6.19 -17.74 3.55
CA LYS A 295 -6.05 -18.49 4.81
C LYS A 295 -5.21 -17.76 5.87
N PHE A 296 -4.40 -16.76 5.50
CA PHE A 296 -3.50 -16.06 6.41
C PHE A 296 -4.22 -14.93 7.15
N GLY A 297 -3.83 -14.68 8.39
CA GLY A 297 -4.44 -13.61 9.21
C GLY A 297 -4.01 -12.21 8.80
N SER A 298 -2.86 -12.07 8.12
CA SER A 298 -2.30 -10.79 7.67
C SER A 298 -1.55 -10.96 6.36
N VAL A 299 -1.95 -10.22 5.36
CA VAL A 299 -1.29 -10.15 4.05
C VAL A 299 -1.13 -8.69 3.67
N SER A 300 0.09 -8.28 3.34
CA SER A 300 0.38 -6.94 2.78
C SER A 300 0.90 -7.09 1.37
N VAL A 301 0.38 -6.30 0.44
CA VAL A 301 0.79 -6.28 -0.96
C VAL A 301 1.37 -4.91 -1.28
N LEU A 302 2.63 -4.86 -1.70
CA LEU A 302 3.40 -3.65 -1.99
C LEU A 302 3.68 -3.59 -3.49
N ASN A 303 3.32 -2.50 -4.15
CA ASN A 303 3.46 -2.33 -5.58
C ASN A 303 4.08 -0.96 -5.94
N GLY A 304 4.56 -0.84 -7.18
CA GLY A 304 4.95 0.39 -7.85
C GLY A 304 4.01 0.73 -9.00
N HIS A 305 4.59 1.02 -10.18
CA HIS A 305 3.97 1.16 -11.48
C HIS A 305 3.12 2.43 -11.68
N ILE A 306 2.31 2.80 -10.72
CA ILE A 306 1.36 3.91 -10.87
C ILE A 306 1.90 5.26 -10.37
N HIS A 307 3.11 5.28 -9.81
CA HIS A 307 3.85 6.45 -9.34
C HIS A 307 3.10 7.34 -8.34
N GLN A 308 2.13 6.79 -7.63
CA GLN A 308 1.34 7.50 -6.63
C GLN A 308 0.89 6.55 -5.52
N VAL A 309 0.63 7.09 -4.34
CA VAL A 309 0.15 6.30 -3.21
C VAL A 309 -1.33 6.03 -3.37
N MET A 310 -1.68 4.76 -3.45
CA MET A 310 -3.04 4.27 -3.31
C MET A 310 -3.07 3.13 -2.29
N GLN A 311 -4.12 3.10 -1.50
CA GLN A 311 -4.33 2.07 -0.48
C GLN A 311 -5.70 1.45 -0.61
N LYS A 312 -5.78 0.14 -0.41
CA LYS A 312 -7.02 -0.63 -0.34
C LYS A 312 -6.90 -1.69 0.74
N VAL A 313 -7.97 -1.94 1.46
CA VAL A 313 -8.09 -3.07 2.37
C VAL A 313 -9.24 -3.94 1.91
N GLU A 314 -8.99 -5.22 1.74
CA GLU A 314 -9.98 -6.22 1.34
C GLU A 314 -9.80 -7.49 2.18
N GLY A 315 -10.70 -7.68 3.16
CA GLY A 315 -10.59 -8.78 4.10
C GLY A 315 -9.30 -8.72 4.92
N ASN A 316 -8.46 -9.74 4.78
CA ASN A 316 -7.15 -9.85 5.44
C ASN A 316 -5.99 -9.27 4.62
N VAL A 317 -6.27 -8.69 3.46
CA VAL A 317 -5.25 -8.17 2.53
C VAL A 317 -5.26 -6.64 2.55
N THR A 318 -4.10 -6.05 2.78
CA THR A 318 -3.84 -4.62 2.63
C THR A 318 -2.97 -4.40 1.40
N PHE A 319 -3.42 -3.56 0.47
CA PHE A 319 -2.68 -3.16 -0.72
C PHE A 319 -2.14 -1.75 -0.55
N HIS A 320 -0.92 -1.53 -1.01
CA HIS A 320 -0.26 -0.24 -1.00
C HIS A 320 0.60 -0.07 -2.25
N THR A 321 0.52 1.09 -2.91
CA THR A 321 1.40 1.48 -4.00
C THR A 321 2.33 2.60 -3.57
N ALA A 322 3.58 2.56 -4.01
CA ALA A 322 4.59 3.55 -3.66
C ALA A 322 4.57 4.78 -4.60
N MET A 323 5.08 5.90 -4.09
CA MET A 323 5.54 6.99 -4.95
C MET A 323 6.74 6.53 -5.77
N SER A 324 6.86 7.04 -7.00
CA SER A 324 8.07 6.93 -7.80
C SER A 324 9.22 7.76 -7.21
N THR A 325 10.45 7.37 -7.48
CA THR A 325 11.62 8.23 -7.25
C THR A 325 11.98 9.06 -8.49
N ALA A 326 11.34 8.82 -9.65
CA ALA A 326 11.65 9.46 -10.91
C ALA A 326 10.67 10.59 -11.28
N PHE A 327 9.40 10.29 -11.49
CA PHE A 327 8.39 11.25 -11.93
C PHE A 327 6.98 10.79 -11.53
N PRO A 328 6.01 11.73 -11.37
CA PRO A 328 4.62 11.35 -11.11
C PRO A 328 3.87 10.95 -12.38
N GLN A 329 2.78 10.21 -12.21
CA GLN A 329 1.77 9.96 -13.24
C GLN A 329 0.46 10.69 -12.90
N PRO A 330 -0.43 10.95 -13.88
CA PRO A 330 -1.73 11.55 -13.62
C PRO A 330 -2.66 10.59 -12.86
N ALA A 331 -3.62 11.13 -12.13
CA ALA A 331 -4.66 10.31 -11.54
C ALA A 331 -5.53 9.64 -12.63
N PRO A 332 -6.14 8.48 -12.35
CA PRO A 332 -7.00 7.77 -13.30
C PRO A 332 -8.03 8.68 -13.94
N GLY A 333 -8.12 8.64 -15.27
CA GLY A 333 -9.07 9.43 -16.06
C GLY A 333 -8.76 10.94 -16.16
N GLN A 334 -7.67 11.44 -15.59
CA GLN A 334 -7.30 12.86 -15.67
C GLN A 334 -6.42 13.20 -16.88
N ALA A 335 -5.98 12.20 -17.63
CA ALA A 335 -5.21 12.33 -18.85
C ALA A 335 -5.61 11.25 -19.87
N ALA A 336 -5.12 11.37 -21.10
CA ALA A 336 -5.37 10.38 -22.15
C ALA A 336 -4.54 9.10 -21.96
N SER A 337 -3.46 9.14 -21.18
CA SER A 337 -2.55 8.00 -20.93
C SER A 337 -1.83 8.16 -19.58
N PRO A 338 -1.28 7.07 -19.02
CA PRO A 338 -0.53 7.09 -17.74
C PRO A 338 0.89 7.66 -17.88
N GLY A 339 1.21 8.34 -18.95
CA GLY A 339 2.58 8.80 -19.21
C GLY A 339 3.14 9.76 -18.16
N PRO A 340 4.46 10.06 -18.22
CA PRO A 340 5.12 10.94 -17.27
C PRO A 340 4.45 12.31 -17.20
N MET A 341 4.01 12.71 -16.02
CA MET A 341 3.33 13.98 -15.81
C MET A 341 4.33 15.07 -15.40
N LYS A 342 4.36 16.14 -16.16
CA LYS A 342 5.12 17.32 -15.74
C LYS A 342 4.34 18.09 -14.67
N VAL A 343 4.99 18.34 -13.55
CA VAL A 343 4.55 19.27 -12.49
C VAL A 343 5.51 20.47 -12.44
N PRO A 344 5.14 21.60 -11.80
CA PRO A 344 6.09 22.66 -11.51
C PRO A 344 7.33 22.13 -10.77
N ASP A 345 8.52 22.61 -11.12
CA ASP A 345 9.79 22.07 -10.63
C ASP A 345 9.87 22.10 -9.09
N GLU A 346 9.32 23.15 -8.47
CA GLU A 346 9.23 23.27 -7.01
C GLU A 346 8.29 22.23 -6.34
N LYS A 347 7.42 21.59 -7.12
CA LYS A 347 6.48 20.56 -6.63
C LYS A 347 6.98 19.15 -6.89
N LEU A 348 7.97 18.97 -7.77
CA LEU A 348 8.40 17.63 -8.17
C LEU A 348 8.74 16.77 -6.96
N ARG A 349 9.53 17.29 -6.02
CA ARG A 349 9.96 16.57 -4.83
C ARG A 349 8.86 16.29 -3.82
N SER A 350 7.74 16.99 -3.90
CA SER A 350 6.59 16.73 -3.03
C SER A 350 5.69 15.56 -3.52
N VAL A 351 5.93 15.09 -4.74
CA VAL A 351 5.20 13.97 -5.36
C VAL A 351 6.09 12.75 -5.64
N LEU A 352 7.39 12.87 -5.33
CA LEU A 352 8.34 11.76 -5.33
C LEU A 352 8.66 11.37 -3.89
N GLY A 353 8.99 10.09 -3.62
CA GLY A 353 9.22 9.72 -2.24
C GLY A 353 9.76 8.31 -2.03
N VAL A 354 9.83 7.96 -0.75
CA VAL A 354 10.19 6.64 -0.23
C VAL A 354 9.13 6.21 0.77
N THR A 355 9.02 4.91 1.00
CA THR A 355 8.08 4.36 1.99
C THR A 355 8.87 3.66 3.09
N ASP A 356 8.67 4.08 4.35
CA ASP A 356 9.16 3.41 5.55
C ASP A 356 8.12 2.43 6.06
N ILE A 357 8.52 1.18 6.33
CA ILE A 357 7.61 0.11 6.69
C ILE A 357 8.12 -0.57 7.95
N ASN A 358 7.26 -0.56 8.97
CA ASN A 358 7.58 -1.12 10.27
C ASN A 358 6.71 -2.34 10.56
N PHE A 359 7.36 -3.45 10.88
CA PHE A 359 6.72 -4.64 11.43
C PHE A 359 6.83 -4.64 12.94
N ILE A 360 5.69 -4.66 13.61
CA ILE A 360 5.58 -4.78 15.07
C ILE A 360 5.01 -6.15 15.39
N ARG A 361 5.76 -6.95 16.11
CA ARG A 361 5.37 -8.32 16.43
C ARG A 361 4.09 -8.35 17.27
N GLY A 362 3.09 -9.07 16.76
CA GLY A 362 1.77 -9.16 17.41
C GLY A 362 0.72 -8.23 16.83
N GLU A 363 1.12 -7.28 15.98
CA GLU A 363 0.20 -6.52 15.16
C GLU A 363 -0.17 -7.28 13.88
N HIS A 364 -1.39 -7.06 13.38
CA HIS A 364 -1.88 -7.76 12.19
C HIS A 364 -1.55 -7.05 10.88
N THR A 365 -1.09 -5.81 10.93
CA THR A 365 -0.79 -4.99 9.75
C THR A 365 0.57 -4.32 9.89
N LEU A 366 1.23 -4.07 8.75
CA LEU A 366 2.43 -3.24 8.70
C LEU A 366 2.05 -1.77 8.94
N ALA A 367 2.89 -1.06 9.69
CA ALA A 367 2.84 0.39 9.72
C ALA A 367 3.59 0.92 8.50
N VAL A 368 2.87 1.54 7.56
CA VAL A 368 3.41 2.05 6.28
C VAL A 368 3.36 3.57 6.31
N VAL A 369 4.50 4.23 6.10
CA VAL A 369 4.64 5.69 6.14
C VAL A 369 5.29 6.19 4.86
N ASP A 370 4.54 6.90 4.04
CA ASP A 370 5.05 7.52 2.82
C ASP A 370 5.68 8.87 3.13
N SER A 371 6.91 9.05 2.65
CA SER A 371 7.72 10.23 2.91
C SER A 371 8.14 10.90 1.59
N PRO A 372 7.53 12.05 1.20
CA PRO A 372 7.96 12.80 0.04
C PRO A 372 9.42 13.25 0.14
N LEU A 373 10.10 13.42 -1.00
CA LEU A 373 11.49 13.92 -1.04
C LEU A 373 11.60 15.35 -0.52
N ALA A 374 10.58 16.21 -0.80
CA ALA A 374 10.52 17.56 -0.23
C ALA A 374 10.12 17.50 1.24
N GLY A 375 10.93 18.12 2.05
CA GLY A 375 10.81 18.61 3.46
C GLY A 375 9.84 17.99 4.41
N GLU A 376 9.83 18.23 5.53
CA GLU A 376 10.25 18.00 6.87
C GLU A 376 11.02 16.77 6.96
#